data_f3daffc98419b6cfd0303dea22a4db09
#
_entry.id   f3daffc98419b6cfd0303dea22a4db09
#
_cell.length_a   1.000
_cell.length_b   1.000
_cell.length_c   1.000
_cell.angle_alpha   90.00
_cell.angle_beta   90.00
_cell.angle_gamma   90.00
#
_symmetry.space_group_name_H-M   'P 1'
#
loop_
_entity.id
_entity.type
_entity.pdbx_description
1 polymer ?
#
loop_
_entity_poly.entity_id
_entity_poly.type
_entity_poly.pdbx_seq_one_letter_code
_entity_poly.pdbx_strand_id
1 'polypeptide(L)'
;MIPAFLPAESALKAFFGRIGMVGMFAVVVTMMCLTTVNGQRIIDFEQAMRNGAVNWQVYFMMGTALVVSGQLVTDQAGLALTIKGAVSGIVGDMSPYLLALIFILVGLALTNCITNIVAMNLVIPLLTTFMMMKGINPAFLVGIAGIVLDHGLILPSGSPLGAFIHGNTEWMTSKQVYLYATCAALCLAVSCAVIGVPIALYFAGM
;
A
#
# COMPACT_ATOMS: atom_id res chain seq x y z
N MET A 1 -6.60 -3.89 13.95
CA MET A 1 -8.06 -4.07 14.03
C MET A 1 -8.61 -3.92 15.46
N ILE A 2 -8.09 -4.63 16.47
CA ILE A 2 -8.59 -4.52 17.87
C ILE A 2 -8.72 -3.07 18.37
N PRO A 3 -7.74 -2.15 18.12
CA PRO A 3 -7.87 -0.76 18.60
C PRO A 3 -9.01 0.03 17.97
N ALA A 4 -9.51 -0.40 16.80
CA ALA A 4 -10.61 0.30 16.12
C ALA A 4 -11.97 0.10 16.83
N PHE A 5 -12.13 -0.99 17.58
CA PHE A 5 -13.34 -1.32 18.33
C PHE A 5 -13.34 -0.81 19.77
N LEU A 6 -12.22 -0.22 20.22
CA LEU A 6 -12.11 0.32 21.57
C LEU A 6 -12.61 1.76 21.64
N PRO A 7 -13.27 2.17 22.74
CA PRO A 7 -13.67 3.55 22.96
C PRO A 7 -12.48 4.51 22.84
N ALA A 8 -12.72 5.71 22.30
CA ALA A 8 -11.67 6.68 21.98
C ALA A 8 -10.80 7.06 23.20
N GLU A 9 -11.40 7.08 24.38
CA GLU A 9 -10.77 7.48 25.65
C GLU A 9 -10.23 6.31 26.49
N SER A 10 -10.23 5.07 25.96
CA SER A 10 -9.78 3.93 26.73
C SER A 10 -8.24 3.91 26.88
N ALA A 11 -7.76 3.66 28.10
CA ALA A 11 -6.34 3.46 28.37
C ALA A 11 -5.71 2.36 27.51
N LEU A 12 -6.49 1.33 27.15
CA LEU A 12 -6.10 0.25 26.24
C LEU A 12 -5.84 0.78 24.83
N LYS A 13 -6.69 1.67 24.31
CA LYS A 13 -6.47 2.27 22.97
C LYS A 13 -5.21 3.13 22.95
N ALA A 14 -4.97 3.90 24.01
CA ALA A 14 -3.74 4.68 24.16
C ALA A 14 -2.50 3.79 24.25
N PHE A 15 -2.58 2.68 24.98
CA PHE A 15 -1.51 1.69 25.08
C PHE A 15 -1.17 1.05 23.73
N PHE A 16 -2.18 0.56 23.00
CA PHE A 16 -1.98 -0.01 21.67
C PHE A 16 -1.48 1.04 20.66
N GLY A 17 -1.93 2.28 20.77
CA GLY A 17 -1.44 3.37 19.95
C GLY A 17 0.05 3.69 20.19
N ARG A 18 0.53 3.59 21.43
CA ARG A 18 1.95 3.78 21.77
C ARG A 18 2.84 2.65 21.29
N ILE A 19 2.39 1.40 21.39
CA ILE A 19 3.13 0.22 20.93
C ILE A 19 3.18 0.21 19.39
N GLY A 20 2.11 0.67 18.75
CA GLY A 20 1.97 0.63 17.30
C GLY A 20 1.77 -0.79 16.76
N MET A 21 1.47 -0.89 15.48
CA MET A 21 1.20 -2.18 14.83
C MET A 21 2.43 -3.08 14.84
N VAL A 22 3.60 -2.54 14.55
CA VAL A 22 4.87 -3.30 14.50
C VAL A 22 5.21 -3.89 15.88
N GLY A 23 5.05 -3.10 16.93
CA GLY A 23 5.27 -3.55 18.30
C GLY A 23 4.30 -4.67 18.71
N MET A 24 3.03 -4.57 18.31
CA MET A 24 2.05 -5.63 18.55
C MET A 24 2.43 -6.94 17.85
N PHE A 25 2.87 -6.88 16.58
CA PHE A 25 3.36 -8.08 15.87
C PHE A 25 4.61 -8.65 16.56
N ALA A 26 5.54 -7.82 17.00
CA ALA A 26 6.73 -8.27 17.73
C ALA A 26 6.35 -9.02 19.02
N VAL A 27 5.39 -8.50 19.80
CA VAL A 27 4.88 -9.17 21.01
C VAL A 27 4.26 -10.53 20.66
N VAL A 28 3.39 -10.60 19.63
CA VAL A 28 2.77 -11.86 19.22
C VAL A 28 3.82 -12.89 18.79
N VAL A 29 4.76 -12.51 17.95
CA VAL A 29 5.84 -13.41 17.50
C VAL A 29 6.69 -13.88 18.68
N THR A 30 7.02 -12.99 19.62
CA THR A 30 7.76 -13.37 20.85
C THR A 30 6.96 -14.37 21.67
N MET A 31 5.66 -14.16 21.85
CA MET A 31 4.80 -15.11 22.55
C MET A 31 4.77 -16.48 21.84
N MET A 32 4.71 -16.51 20.51
CA MET A 32 4.75 -17.76 19.75
C MET A 32 6.09 -18.47 19.89
N CYS A 33 7.20 -17.75 19.99
CA CYS A 33 8.52 -18.34 20.25
C CYS A 33 8.67 -18.90 21.67
N LEU A 34 7.96 -18.33 22.63
CA LEU A 34 7.99 -18.77 24.05
C LEU A 34 6.96 -19.85 24.36
N THR A 35 5.91 -19.98 23.56
CA THR A 35 4.83 -20.95 23.81
C THR A 35 5.19 -22.30 23.20
N THR A 36 4.99 -23.36 23.99
CA THR A 36 5.18 -24.74 23.56
C THR A 36 3.83 -25.46 23.51
N VAL A 37 3.60 -26.20 22.41
CA VAL A 37 2.43 -27.07 22.24
C VAL A 37 2.93 -28.49 21.94
N ASN A 38 2.48 -29.46 22.69
CA ASN A 38 2.94 -30.85 22.58
C ASN A 38 4.48 -31.02 22.71
N GLY A 39 5.11 -30.21 23.54
CA GLY A 39 6.56 -30.25 23.77
C GLY A 39 7.41 -29.57 22.68
N GLN A 40 6.80 -29.02 21.66
CA GLN A 40 7.48 -28.26 20.60
C GLN A 40 7.10 -26.77 20.65
N ARG A 41 8.06 -25.88 20.39
CA ARG A 41 7.79 -24.43 20.27
C ARG A 41 6.94 -24.18 19.03
N ILE A 42 5.96 -23.27 19.14
CA ILE A 42 5.12 -22.89 17.98
C ILE A 42 6.01 -22.30 16.87
N ILE A 43 6.98 -21.46 17.23
CA ILE A 43 8.02 -20.95 16.33
C ILE A 43 9.36 -21.23 17.00
N ASP A 44 10.20 -22.05 16.37
CA ASP A 44 11.61 -22.14 16.71
C ASP A 44 12.38 -21.11 15.88
N PHE A 45 12.68 -19.97 16.51
CA PHE A 45 13.37 -18.86 15.84
C PHE A 45 14.77 -19.24 15.35
N GLU A 46 15.51 -20.03 16.13
CA GLU A 46 16.85 -20.49 15.74
C GLU A 46 16.79 -21.40 14.52
N GLN A 47 15.87 -22.36 14.51
CA GLN A 47 15.67 -23.26 13.38
C GLN A 47 15.18 -22.49 12.13
N ALA A 48 14.26 -21.54 12.28
CA ALA A 48 13.79 -20.70 11.19
C ALA A 48 14.93 -19.89 10.56
N MET A 49 15.83 -19.33 11.38
CA MET A 49 17.00 -18.61 10.91
C MET A 49 18.00 -19.50 10.19
N ARG A 50 18.29 -20.69 10.73
CA ARG A 50 19.20 -21.66 10.11
C ARG A 50 18.68 -22.23 8.79
N ASN A 51 17.38 -22.46 8.69
CA ASN A 51 16.74 -23.00 7.48
C ASN A 51 16.49 -21.95 6.39
N GLY A 52 16.98 -20.71 6.56
CA GLY A 52 16.84 -19.66 5.55
C GLY A 52 15.40 -19.14 5.41
N ALA A 53 14.52 -19.38 6.41
CA ALA A 53 13.16 -18.85 6.41
C ALA A 53 13.13 -17.30 6.38
N VAL A 54 14.23 -16.66 6.76
CA VAL A 54 14.40 -15.19 6.66
C VAL A 54 15.32 -14.87 5.50
N ASN A 55 14.74 -14.36 4.43
CA ASN A 55 15.52 -13.86 3.29
C ASN A 55 16.05 -12.45 3.59
N TRP A 56 17.24 -12.36 4.15
CA TRP A 56 17.88 -11.11 4.55
C TRP A 56 18.06 -10.13 3.38
N GLN A 57 18.29 -10.61 2.17
CA GLN A 57 18.42 -9.74 0.98
C GLN A 57 17.12 -8.98 0.73
N VAL A 58 15.97 -9.66 0.84
CA VAL A 58 14.65 -9.03 0.69
C VAL A 58 14.42 -8.00 1.80
N TYR A 59 14.74 -8.32 3.05
CA TYR A 59 14.56 -7.37 4.16
C TYR A 59 15.43 -6.14 4.04
N PHE A 60 16.69 -6.28 3.66
CA PHE A 60 17.58 -5.13 3.43
C PHE A 60 17.12 -4.29 2.24
N MET A 61 16.72 -4.94 1.14
CA MET A 61 16.19 -4.24 -0.03
C MET A 61 14.92 -3.44 0.34
N MET A 62 14.00 -4.05 1.09
CA MET A 62 12.78 -3.39 1.56
C MET A 62 13.07 -2.23 2.49
N GLY A 63 13.95 -2.41 3.48
CA GLY A 63 14.35 -1.36 4.41
C GLY A 63 14.95 -0.17 3.68
N THR A 64 15.86 -0.42 2.75
CA THR A 64 16.49 0.63 1.92
C THR A 64 15.44 1.33 1.04
N ALA A 65 14.56 0.57 0.39
CA ALA A 65 13.49 1.12 -0.42
C ALA A 65 12.55 2.03 0.38
N LEU A 66 12.18 1.64 1.60
CA LEU A 66 11.35 2.45 2.48
C LEU A 66 12.01 3.78 2.87
N VAL A 67 13.31 3.76 3.18
CA VAL A 67 14.06 4.98 3.52
C VAL A 67 14.15 5.93 2.33
N VAL A 68 14.57 5.42 1.16
CA VAL A 68 14.65 6.22 -0.07
C VAL A 68 13.27 6.80 -0.43
N SER A 69 12.25 5.98 -0.36
CA SER A 69 10.88 6.35 -0.61
C SER A 69 10.38 7.45 0.32
N GLY A 70 10.66 7.33 1.62
CA GLY A 70 10.33 8.35 2.60
C GLY A 70 10.96 9.70 2.27
N GLN A 71 12.18 9.72 1.74
CA GLN A 71 12.86 10.96 1.33
C GLN A 71 12.26 11.58 0.06
N LEU A 72 11.86 10.76 -0.92
CA LEU A 72 11.26 11.24 -2.17
C LEU A 72 9.94 11.98 -1.97
N VAL A 73 9.21 11.67 -0.91
CA VAL A 73 7.91 12.26 -0.59
C VAL A 73 8.03 13.53 0.27
N THR A 74 9.24 13.84 0.77
CA THR A 74 9.44 15.07 1.56
C THR A 74 9.26 16.32 0.71
N ASP A 75 8.78 17.40 1.33
CA ASP A 75 8.68 18.71 0.66
C ASP A 75 10.03 19.20 0.12
N GLN A 76 11.13 18.79 0.74
CA GLN A 76 12.50 19.11 0.31
C GLN A 76 12.88 18.47 -1.03
N ALA A 77 12.33 17.29 -1.34
CA ALA A 77 12.55 16.64 -2.64
C ALA A 77 11.82 17.35 -3.78
N GLY A 78 10.78 18.13 -3.49
CA GLY A 78 10.03 18.93 -4.45
C GLY A 78 9.24 18.13 -5.50
N LEU A 79 9.24 16.80 -5.42
CA LEU A 79 8.65 15.92 -6.44
C LEU A 79 7.14 16.17 -6.57
N ALA A 80 6.42 16.26 -5.46
CA ALA A 80 4.98 16.53 -5.46
C ALA A 80 4.66 17.91 -6.06
N LEU A 81 5.47 18.93 -5.76
CA LEU A 81 5.33 20.29 -6.32
C LEU A 81 5.60 20.31 -7.82
N THR A 82 6.62 19.59 -8.27
CA THR A 82 6.97 19.48 -9.70
C THR A 82 5.84 18.82 -10.49
N ILE A 83 5.31 17.70 -9.98
CA ILE A 83 4.18 17.01 -10.61
C ILE A 83 2.94 17.89 -10.62
N LYS A 84 2.63 18.58 -9.51
CA LYS A 84 1.50 19.50 -9.43
C LYS A 84 1.63 20.63 -10.46
N GLY A 85 2.81 21.23 -10.60
CA GLY A 85 3.07 22.28 -11.59
C GLY A 85 2.93 21.79 -13.03
N ALA A 86 3.45 20.62 -13.36
CA ALA A 86 3.37 20.03 -14.70
C ALA A 86 1.93 19.65 -15.10
N VAL A 87 1.13 19.20 -14.15
CA VAL A 87 -0.21 18.62 -14.41
C VAL A 87 -1.32 19.68 -14.29
N SER A 88 -1.11 20.78 -13.55
CA SER A 88 -2.15 21.78 -13.26
C SER A 88 -2.77 22.41 -14.51
N GLY A 89 -1.98 22.64 -15.57
CA GLY A 89 -2.47 23.19 -16.83
C GLY A 89 -3.36 22.22 -17.63
N ILE A 90 -3.12 20.92 -17.48
CA ILE A 90 -3.87 19.88 -18.21
C ILE A 90 -5.17 19.52 -17.48
N VAL A 91 -5.14 19.57 -16.14
CA VAL A 91 -6.22 19.13 -15.26
C VAL A 91 -7.41 20.09 -15.23
N GLY A 92 -7.19 21.38 -15.57
CA GLY A 92 -8.21 22.42 -15.49
C GLY A 92 -9.53 22.07 -16.20
N ASP A 93 -9.44 21.54 -17.41
CA ASP A 93 -10.59 21.26 -18.29
C ASP A 93 -11.11 19.81 -18.20
N MET A 94 -10.46 18.92 -17.44
CA MET A 94 -10.84 17.51 -17.36
C MET A 94 -12.07 17.29 -16.49
N SER A 95 -12.93 16.35 -16.90
CA SER A 95 -14.04 15.91 -16.04
C SER A 95 -13.52 15.24 -14.76
N PRO A 96 -14.23 15.37 -13.64
CA PRO A 96 -13.83 14.73 -12.38
C PRO A 96 -13.64 13.22 -12.48
N TYR A 97 -14.48 12.57 -13.27
CA TYR A 97 -14.37 11.13 -13.54
C TYR A 97 -13.05 10.78 -14.23
N LEU A 98 -12.74 11.47 -15.31
CA LEU A 98 -11.51 11.22 -16.08
C LEU A 98 -10.27 11.52 -15.26
N LEU A 99 -10.31 12.58 -14.47
CA LEU A 99 -9.26 12.98 -13.57
C LEU A 99 -8.99 11.90 -12.50
N ALA A 100 -10.04 11.45 -11.80
CA ALA A 100 -9.93 10.38 -10.81
C ALA A 100 -9.36 9.10 -11.44
N LEU A 101 -9.91 8.71 -12.58
CA LEU A 101 -9.49 7.50 -13.28
C LEU A 101 -8.01 7.56 -13.68
N ILE A 102 -7.54 8.67 -14.24
CA ILE A 102 -6.13 8.83 -14.61
C ILE A 102 -5.23 8.73 -13.39
N PHE A 103 -5.54 9.43 -12.30
CA PHE A 103 -4.72 9.35 -11.08
C PHE A 103 -4.66 7.94 -10.50
N ILE A 104 -5.78 7.22 -10.50
CA ILE A 104 -5.84 5.85 -10.00
C ILE A 104 -5.08 4.89 -10.90
N LEU A 105 -5.23 4.99 -12.22
CA LEU A 105 -4.51 4.13 -13.17
C LEU A 105 -3.00 4.40 -13.19
N VAL A 106 -2.61 5.67 -13.19
CA VAL A 106 -1.19 6.06 -13.06
C VAL A 106 -0.65 5.58 -11.71
N GLY A 107 -1.42 5.72 -10.64
CA GLY A 107 -1.07 5.20 -9.34
C GLY A 107 -0.89 3.69 -9.33
N LEU A 108 -1.78 2.93 -9.99
CA LEU A 108 -1.67 1.48 -10.15
C LEU A 108 -0.39 1.08 -10.92
N ALA A 109 -0.02 1.83 -11.93
CA ALA A 109 1.24 1.61 -12.65
C ALA A 109 2.45 1.92 -11.76
N LEU A 110 2.41 3.06 -11.06
CA LEU A 110 3.48 3.46 -10.15
C LEU A 110 3.69 2.48 -9.01
N THR A 111 2.61 2.02 -8.36
CA THR A 111 2.72 1.08 -7.22
C THR A 111 3.37 -0.25 -7.59
N ASN A 112 3.33 -0.62 -8.87
CA ASN A 112 4.02 -1.80 -9.34
C ASN A 112 5.51 -1.55 -9.68
N CYS A 113 5.90 -0.29 -9.90
CA CYS A 113 7.31 0.08 -10.14
C CYS A 113 8.04 0.48 -8.86
N ILE A 114 7.31 1.13 -7.94
CA ILE A 114 7.81 1.63 -6.66
C ILE A 114 6.95 1.05 -5.54
N THR A 115 7.37 1.23 -4.28
CA THR A 115 6.60 0.66 -3.15
C THR A 115 5.22 1.32 -3.03
N ASN A 116 4.21 0.54 -2.59
CA ASN A 116 2.83 1.00 -2.36
C ASN A 116 2.78 2.30 -1.55
N ILE A 117 3.57 2.37 -0.46
CA ILE A 117 3.61 3.53 0.44
C ILE A 117 4.02 4.80 -0.31
N VAL A 118 5.02 4.70 -1.20
CA VAL A 118 5.47 5.85 -1.99
C VAL A 118 4.42 6.27 -3.00
N ALA A 119 3.86 5.30 -3.73
CA ALA A 119 2.80 5.56 -4.70
C ALA A 119 1.59 6.24 -4.03
N MET A 120 1.15 5.73 -2.86
CA MET A 120 0.07 6.33 -2.08
C MET A 120 0.38 7.76 -1.64
N ASN A 121 1.58 7.98 -1.11
CA ASN A 121 1.99 9.30 -0.61
C ASN A 121 2.16 10.34 -1.72
N LEU A 122 2.40 9.92 -2.96
CA LEU A 122 2.44 10.80 -4.12
C LEU A 122 1.04 11.03 -4.71
N VAL A 123 0.30 9.96 -4.97
CA VAL A 123 -0.95 10.02 -5.75
C VAL A 123 -2.12 10.55 -4.92
N ILE A 124 -2.26 10.12 -3.67
CA ILE A 124 -3.42 10.49 -2.83
C ILE A 124 -3.48 12.00 -2.55
N PRO A 125 -2.40 12.68 -2.13
CA PRO A 125 -2.45 14.12 -1.93
C PRO A 125 -2.74 14.90 -3.21
N LEU A 126 -2.21 14.46 -4.36
CA LEU A 126 -2.48 15.09 -5.65
C LEU A 126 -3.95 14.91 -6.05
N LEU A 127 -4.46 13.69 -6.00
CA LEU A 127 -5.87 13.38 -6.24
C LEU A 127 -6.78 14.23 -5.35
N THR A 128 -6.49 14.28 -4.05
CA THR A 128 -7.22 15.08 -3.06
C THR A 128 -7.23 16.56 -3.46
N THR A 129 -6.06 17.12 -3.73
CA THR A 129 -5.93 18.54 -4.08
C THR A 129 -6.75 18.90 -5.33
N PHE A 130 -6.63 18.10 -6.39
CA PHE A 130 -7.32 18.39 -7.64
C PHE A 130 -8.84 18.16 -7.55
N MET A 131 -9.30 17.19 -6.78
CA MET A 131 -10.75 17.02 -6.53
C MET A 131 -11.33 18.16 -5.71
N MET A 132 -10.62 18.62 -4.67
CA MET A 132 -11.05 19.78 -3.88
C MET A 132 -11.08 21.05 -4.72
N MET A 133 -10.14 21.26 -5.64
CA MET A 133 -10.19 22.39 -6.59
C MET A 133 -11.43 22.36 -7.50
N LYS A 134 -11.99 21.19 -7.75
CA LYS A 134 -13.25 21.02 -8.50
C LYS A 134 -14.50 21.04 -7.62
N GLY A 135 -14.35 21.33 -6.32
CA GLY A 135 -15.46 21.34 -5.36
C GLY A 135 -16.00 19.98 -4.99
N ILE A 136 -15.23 18.90 -5.20
CA ILE A 136 -15.63 17.52 -4.94
C ILE A 136 -14.96 17.02 -3.68
N ASN A 137 -15.74 16.40 -2.78
CA ASN A 137 -15.20 15.74 -1.59
C ASN A 137 -14.41 14.48 -2.00
N PRO A 138 -13.09 14.42 -1.74
CA PRO A 138 -12.26 13.31 -2.20
C PRO A 138 -12.35 12.04 -1.34
N ALA A 139 -13.06 12.04 -0.21
CA ALA A 139 -12.99 10.99 0.81
C ALA A 139 -13.20 9.58 0.25
N PHE A 140 -14.25 9.38 -0.56
CA PHE A 140 -14.53 8.07 -1.18
C PHE A 140 -13.52 7.71 -2.26
N LEU A 141 -13.07 8.68 -3.06
CA LEU A 141 -12.03 8.47 -4.08
C LEU A 141 -10.69 8.09 -3.48
N VAL A 142 -10.33 8.70 -2.35
CA VAL A 142 -9.13 8.34 -1.58
C VAL A 142 -9.21 6.90 -1.06
N GLY A 143 -10.37 6.48 -0.57
CA GLY A 143 -10.58 5.10 -0.14
C GLY A 143 -10.37 4.10 -1.29
N ILE A 144 -10.94 4.38 -2.46
CA ILE A 144 -10.78 3.53 -3.65
C ILE A 144 -9.33 3.55 -4.15
N ALA A 145 -8.71 4.73 -4.21
CA ALA A 145 -7.32 4.86 -4.58
C ALA A 145 -6.41 4.05 -3.65
N GLY A 146 -6.65 4.09 -2.33
CA GLY A 146 -5.91 3.31 -1.36
C GLY A 146 -5.96 1.81 -1.64
N ILE A 147 -7.14 1.27 -1.95
CA ILE A 147 -7.32 -0.16 -2.30
C ILE A 147 -6.55 -0.49 -3.59
N VAL A 148 -6.65 0.35 -4.61
CA VAL A 148 -6.01 0.10 -5.91
C VAL A 148 -4.48 0.21 -5.81
N LEU A 149 -4.00 1.21 -5.09
CA LEU A 149 -2.57 1.45 -4.92
C LEU A 149 -1.87 0.42 -4.02
N ASP A 150 -2.63 -0.36 -3.25
CA ASP A 150 -2.07 -1.47 -2.49
C ASP A 150 -1.76 -2.71 -3.35
N HIS A 151 -2.17 -2.72 -4.63
CA HIS A 151 -1.91 -3.81 -5.57
C HIS A 151 -0.53 -3.70 -6.25
N GLY A 152 0.55 -3.79 -5.49
CA GLY A 152 1.94 -3.79 -5.97
C GLY A 152 2.53 -5.19 -6.04
N LEU A 153 1.96 -6.09 -6.88
CA LEU A 153 2.34 -7.51 -6.93
C LEU A 153 3.00 -7.91 -8.26
N ILE A 154 2.88 -7.09 -9.31
CA ILE A 154 3.41 -7.44 -10.65
C ILE A 154 4.93 -7.49 -10.60
N LEU A 155 5.58 -6.50 -10.01
CA LEU A 155 7.04 -6.48 -9.87
C LEU A 155 7.44 -6.73 -8.42
N PRO A 156 8.61 -7.36 -8.19
CA PRO A 156 9.11 -7.59 -6.83
C PRO A 156 9.41 -6.29 -6.08
N SER A 157 9.62 -5.17 -6.78
CA SER A 157 9.81 -3.84 -6.22
C SER A 157 8.52 -3.17 -5.75
N GLY A 158 7.35 -3.62 -6.21
CA GLY A 158 6.07 -2.98 -5.95
C GLY A 158 5.63 -3.06 -4.49
N SER A 159 5.87 -4.18 -3.84
CA SER A 159 5.51 -4.36 -2.43
C SER A 159 6.36 -5.42 -1.75
N PRO A 160 6.41 -5.41 -0.39
CA PRO A 160 7.00 -6.50 0.37
C PRO A 160 6.42 -7.87 0.03
N LEU A 161 5.11 -7.94 -0.18
CA LEU A 161 4.42 -9.16 -0.57
C LEU A 161 4.82 -9.60 -1.98
N GLY A 162 4.93 -8.66 -2.92
CA GLY A 162 5.45 -8.91 -4.26
C GLY A 162 6.87 -9.49 -4.21
N ALA A 163 7.77 -8.86 -3.47
CA ALA A 163 9.14 -9.37 -3.28
C ALA A 163 9.15 -10.79 -2.67
N PHE A 164 8.29 -11.04 -1.70
CA PHE A 164 8.18 -12.34 -1.04
C PHE A 164 7.68 -13.45 -1.99
N ILE A 165 6.64 -13.17 -2.77
CA ILE A 165 6.08 -14.15 -3.73
C ILE A 165 7.10 -14.44 -4.84
N HIS A 166 7.75 -13.42 -5.39
CA HIS A 166 8.78 -13.60 -6.41
C HIS A 166 10.05 -14.30 -5.90
N GLY A 167 10.35 -14.17 -4.61
CA GLY A 167 11.47 -14.84 -3.94
C GLY A 167 11.23 -16.31 -3.64
N ASN A 168 9.97 -16.76 -3.59
CA ASN A 168 9.60 -18.14 -3.27
C ASN A 168 9.16 -18.90 -4.52
N THR A 169 10.10 -19.18 -5.41
CA THR A 169 9.87 -19.84 -6.69
C THR A 169 9.36 -21.30 -6.57
N GLU A 170 9.46 -21.89 -5.37
CA GLU A 170 8.89 -23.20 -5.05
C GLU A 170 7.34 -23.17 -5.07
N TRP A 171 6.72 -22.05 -4.76
CA TRP A 171 5.26 -21.92 -4.74
C TRP A 171 4.70 -21.60 -6.11
N MET A 172 5.33 -20.63 -6.79
CA MET A 172 4.91 -20.18 -8.10
C MET A 172 6.12 -19.74 -8.92
N THR A 173 6.10 -20.09 -10.21
CA THR A 173 7.12 -19.55 -11.11
C THR A 173 6.92 -18.04 -11.34
N SER A 174 8.00 -17.30 -11.55
CA SER A 174 7.93 -15.85 -11.82
C SER A 174 6.96 -15.52 -12.99
N LYS A 175 6.90 -16.37 -14.01
CA LYS A 175 5.96 -16.21 -15.13
C LYS A 175 4.49 -16.28 -14.67
N GLN A 176 4.16 -17.18 -13.77
CA GLN A 176 2.81 -17.29 -13.20
C GLN A 176 2.48 -16.07 -12.35
N VAL A 177 3.44 -15.59 -11.53
CA VAL A 177 3.25 -14.38 -10.73
C VAL A 177 2.95 -13.19 -11.63
N TYR A 178 3.75 -12.96 -12.66
CA TYR A 178 3.50 -11.88 -13.63
C TYR A 178 2.12 -11.99 -14.26
N LEU A 179 1.74 -13.17 -14.73
CA LEU A 179 0.46 -13.38 -15.40
C LEU A 179 -0.71 -13.08 -14.45
N TYR A 180 -0.74 -13.72 -13.29
CA TYR A 180 -1.86 -13.58 -12.34
C TYR A 180 -1.94 -12.18 -11.75
N ALA A 181 -0.81 -11.59 -11.37
CA ALA A 181 -0.79 -10.23 -10.85
C ALA A 181 -1.24 -9.20 -11.90
N THR A 182 -0.83 -9.36 -13.16
CA THR A 182 -1.29 -8.48 -14.24
C THR A 182 -2.78 -8.65 -14.52
N CYS A 183 -3.29 -9.89 -14.58
CA CYS A 183 -4.72 -10.13 -14.72
C CYS A 183 -5.52 -9.51 -13.56
N ALA A 184 -5.05 -9.67 -12.32
CA ALA A 184 -5.69 -9.07 -11.16
C ALA A 184 -5.66 -7.53 -11.22
N ALA A 185 -4.54 -6.92 -11.63
CA ALA A 185 -4.43 -5.48 -11.83
C ALA A 185 -5.40 -4.95 -12.89
N LEU A 186 -5.55 -5.67 -14.01
CA LEU A 186 -6.51 -5.31 -15.06
C LEU A 186 -7.97 -5.43 -14.58
N CYS A 187 -8.31 -6.51 -13.88
CA CYS A 187 -9.64 -6.66 -13.28
C CYS A 187 -9.93 -5.52 -12.28
N LEU A 188 -8.93 -5.18 -11.46
CA LEU A 188 -9.05 -4.09 -10.50
C LEU A 188 -9.22 -2.73 -11.18
N ALA A 189 -8.44 -2.46 -12.25
CA ALA A 189 -8.56 -1.25 -13.05
C ALA A 189 -9.95 -1.11 -13.69
N VAL A 190 -10.47 -2.19 -14.29
CA VAL A 190 -11.80 -2.21 -14.90
C VAL A 190 -12.89 -2.02 -13.83
N SER A 191 -12.81 -2.75 -12.74
CA SER A 191 -13.78 -2.61 -11.62
C SER A 191 -13.77 -1.19 -11.05
N CYS A 192 -12.59 -0.60 -10.92
CA CYS A 192 -12.45 0.78 -10.46
C CYS A 192 -13.06 1.78 -11.45
N ALA A 193 -12.83 1.61 -12.75
CA ALA A 193 -13.40 2.47 -13.78
C ALA A 193 -14.93 2.36 -13.84
N VAL A 194 -15.46 1.15 -13.86
CA VAL A 194 -16.89 0.90 -14.11
C VAL A 194 -17.74 1.12 -12.85
N ILE A 195 -17.21 0.77 -11.69
CA ILE A 195 -17.97 0.73 -10.44
C ILE A 195 -17.40 1.74 -9.43
N GLY A 196 -16.13 1.65 -9.13
CA GLY A 196 -15.50 2.37 -8.03
C GLY A 196 -15.61 3.89 -8.18
N VAL A 197 -15.07 4.44 -9.25
CA VAL A 197 -15.04 5.90 -9.48
C VAL A 197 -16.46 6.48 -9.64
N PRO A 198 -17.38 5.87 -10.43
CA PRO A 198 -18.75 6.37 -10.49
C PRO A 198 -19.46 6.42 -9.15
N ILE A 199 -19.37 5.35 -8.35
CA ILE A 199 -19.95 5.29 -7.02
C ILE A 199 -19.34 6.36 -6.10
N ALA A 200 -18.00 6.49 -6.10
CA ALA A 200 -17.33 7.48 -5.28
C ALA A 200 -17.74 8.91 -5.63
N LEU A 201 -17.88 9.22 -6.91
CA LEU A 201 -18.33 10.54 -7.36
C LEU A 201 -19.81 10.79 -7.03
N TYR A 202 -20.65 9.76 -7.09
CA TYR A 202 -22.05 9.87 -6.69
C TYR A 202 -22.17 10.28 -5.20
N PHE A 203 -21.44 9.59 -4.31
CA PHE A 203 -21.45 9.93 -2.89
C PHE A 203 -20.68 11.22 -2.56
N ALA A 204 -19.74 11.64 -3.40
CA ALA A 204 -19.01 12.90 -3.22
C ALA A 204 -19.84 14.14 -3.60
N GLY A 205 -20.93 13.96 -4.36
CA GLY A 205 -21.87 15.02 -4.75
C GLY A 205 -23.08 15.15 -3.81
N MET A 206 -23.19 14.27 -2.81
CA MET A 206 -24.17 14.37 -1.74
C MET A 206 -23.61 15.17 -0.56
#